data_f5086b35ef493b3be5bf1631a0920ef3
#
_entry.id   f5086b35ef493b3be5bf1631a0920ef3
#
_cell.length_a   1.000
_cell.length_b   1.000
_cell.length_c   1.000
_cell.angle_alpha   90.00
_cell.angle_beta   90.00
_cell.angle_gamma   90.00
#
_symmetry.space_group_name_H-M   'P 1'
#
loop_
_entity.id
_entity.type
_entity.pdbx_description
1 polymer ?
#
loop_
_entity_poly.entity_id
_entity_poly.type
_entity_poly.pdbx_seq_one_letter_code
_entity_poly.pdbx_strand_id
1 'polypeptide(L)'
;GNQFVLTVQESVEFGIPVSELMPLIGFNMLRDVPLILILSLFLSIIISISQLYNSSEAVVMNSIGFGEKSFINAIKPVIIISFLVVAILSLYLVPWAKQQKSIAEDETVNASEFSFITEGRFEIFKDGDIVFYASESISTDSVEEQNMEEIFIYALNEDTPIIVLANEAIKYTDSITKGTYLQLKDGVRYEGLPGDKNANILDFDSYDLEIVSGEVSKSSSVGSNIQEKNTIDLIKDSDVFANAELQWRLSQPLSILILSVFGIFLGKTSLRTGKGINLIIGMALFMLYNHSLIIAKSSIEVGQLSPLIGMWAIHMFLLTILIFFYQFRQGKVGYFIAKIASFNNREKINV
;
A
#
# COMPACT_ATOMS: atom_id res chain seq x y z
N GLY A 1 -13.02 -5.34 3.08
CA GLY A 1 -13.99 -5.12 4.15
C GLY A 1 -13.63 -3.93 5.04
N ASN A 2 -12.47 -3.95 5.70
CA ASN A 2 -12.12 -2.93 6.69
C ASN A 2 -11.94 -1.53 6.07
N GLN A 3 -11.31 -1.44 4.91
CA GLN A 3 -11.11 -0.14 4.22
C GLN A 3 -12.43 0.50 3.78
N PHE A 4 -13.39 -0.29 3.31
CA PHE A 4 -14.72 0.23 2.97
C PHE A 4 -15.42 0.88 4.19
N VAL A 5 -15.32 0.21 5.36
CA VAL A 5 -15.91 0.74 6.59
C VAL A 5 -15.22 2.04 7.01
N LEU A 6 -13.90 2.10 6.95
CA LEU A 6 -13.13 3.32 7.26
C LEU A 6 -13.49 4.47 6.31
N THR A 7 -13.56 4.21 5.00
CA THR A 7 -13.93 5.23 4.02
C THR A 7 -15.38 5.71 4.19
N VAL A 8 -16.31 4.82 4.57
CA VAL A 8 -17.68 5.24 4.89
C VAL A 8 -17.72 6.06 6.18
N GLN A 9 -16.89 5.73 7.17
CA GLN A 9 -16.76 6.55 8.39
C GLN A 9 -16.21 7.93 8.07
N GLU A 10 -15.15 8.03 7.26
CA GLU A 10 -14.62 9.30 6.74
C GLU A 10 -15.69 10.11 6.00
N SER A 11 -16.48 9.43 5.13
CA SER A 11 -17.62 10.09 4.45
C SER A 11 -18.63 10.73 5.41
N VAL A 12 -18.96 10.02 6.49
CA VAL A 12 -19.92 10.51 7.48
C VAL A 12 -19.32 11.61 8.36
N GLU A 13 -18.04 11.48 8.71
CA GLU A 13 -17.31 12.41 9.59
C GLU A 13 -17.02 13.74 8.89
N PHE A 14 -16.61 13.69 7.62
CA PHE A 14 -16.25 14.88 6.83
C PHE A 14 -17.36 15.34 5.87
N GLY A 15 -18.54 14.71 5.88
CA GLY A 15 -19.66 15.09 5.03
C GLY A 15 -19.45 14.86 3.52
N ILE A 16 -18.41 14.12 3.13
CA ILE A 16 -18.06 13.86 1.73
C ILE A 16 -19.05 12.88 1.11
N PRO A 17 -19.64 13.16 -0.05
CA PRO A 17 -20.55 12.23 -0.71
C PRO A 17 -19.86 10.87 -1.00
N VAL A 18 -20.50 9.76 -0.68
CA VAL A 18 -19.96 8.40 -0.91
C VAL A 18 -19.59 8.18 -2.39
N SER A 19 -20.24 8.87 -3.32
CA SER A 19 -19.94 8.82 -4.75
C SER A 19 -18.54 9.30 -5.09
N GLU A 20 -18.00 10.26 -4.36
CA GLU A 20 -16.64 10.81 -4.57
C GLU A 20 -15.57 9.90 -3.96
N LEU A 21 -15.91 9.15 -2.92
CA LEU A 21 -15.01 8.19 -2.28
C LEU A 21 -14.95 6.83 -2.99
N MET A 22 -15.91 6.50 -3.85
CA MET A 22 -15.93 5.22 -4.57
C MET A 22 -14.70 4.97 -5.45
N PRO A 23 -14.16 5.95 -6.20
CA PRO A 23 -12.90 5.78 -6.93
C PRO A 23 -11.72 5.44 -6.02
N LEU A 24 -11.62 6.07 -4.85
CA LEU A 24 -10.55 5.83 -3.86
C LEU A 24 -10.58 4.39 -3.34
N ILE A 25 -11.78 3.86 -3.07
CA ILE A 25 -11.97 2.45 -2.69
C ILE A 25 -11.50 1.53 -3.81
N GLY A 26 -11.87 1.83 -5.06
CA GLY A 26 -11.46 1.06 -6.23
C GLY A 26 -9.94 1.00 -6.41
N PHE A 27 -9.25 2.12 -6.27
CA PHE A 27 -7.80 2.19 -6.36
C PHE A 27 -7.10 1.45 -5.21
N ASN A 28 -7.63 1.53 -3.99
CA ASN A 28 -7.13 0.77 -2.85
C ASN A 28 -7.29 -0.75 -3.02
N MET A 29 -8.42 -1.20 -3.58
CA MET A 29 -8.64 -2.62 -3.88
C MET A 29 -7.61 -3.13 -4.90
N LEU A 30 -7.30 -2.34 -5.93
CA LEU A 30 -6.37 -2.73 -6.98
C LEU A 30 -4.94 -3.00 -6.46
N ARG A 31 -4.53 -2.28 -5.42
CA ARG A 31 -3.25 -2.48 -4.73
C ARG A 31 -3.07 -3.91 -4.20
N ASP A 32 -4.14 -4.50 -3.68
CA ASP A 32 -4.08 -5.80 -2.98
C ASP A 32 -4.28 -6.98 -3.96
N VAL A 33 -4.75 -6.74 -5.18
CA VAL A 33 -5.02 -7.77 -6.20
C VAL A 33 -3.82 -8.68 -6.50
N PRO A 34 -2.58 -8.18 -6.69
CA PRO A 34 -1.43 -9.04 -6.94
C PRO A 34 -1.22 -10.09 -5.85
N LEU A 35 -1.29 -9.67 -4.58
CA LEU A 35 -1.12 -10.55 -3.43
C LEU A 35 -2.19 -11.63 -3.36
N ILE A 36 -3.45 -11.25 -3.62
CA ILE A 36 -4.58 -12.17 -3.63
C ILE A 36 -4.43 -13.19 -4.75
N LEU A 37 -3.99 -12.78 -5.94
CA LEU A 37 -3.75 -13.69 -7.06
C LEU A 37 -2.62 -14.69 -6.77
N ILE A 38 -1.51 -14.25 -6.17
CA ILE A 38 -0.40 -15.11 -5.78
C ILE A 38 -0.89 -16.18 -4.78
N LEU A 39 -1.59 -15.76 -3.74
CA LEU A 39 -2.15 -16.67 -2.73
C LEU A 39 -3.15 -17.64 -3.34
N SER A 40 -4.09 -17.15 -4.14
CA SER A 40 -5.13 -17.96 -4.79
C SER A 40 -4.53 -19.03 -5.70
N LEU A 41 -3.56 -18.67 -6.54
CA LEU A 41 -2.89 -19.63 -7.41
C LEU A 41 -2.13 -20.67 -6.59
N PHE A 42 -1.39 -20.23 -5.57
CA PHE A 42 -0.61 -21.13 -4.72
C PHE A 42 -1.50 -22.15 -4.02
N LEU A 43 -2.59 -21.69 -3.38
CA LEU A 43 -3.54 -22.59 -2.71
C LEU A 43 -4.28 -23.49 -3.71
N SER A 44 -4.65 -22.97 -4.87
CA SER A 44 -5.28 -23.75 -5.95
C SER A 44 -4.40 -24.92 -6.40
N ILE A 45 -3.09 -24.69 -6.57
CA ILE A 45 -2.13 -25.75 -6.92
C ILE A 45 -2.07 -26.80 -5.81
N ILE A 46 -1.96 -26.38 -4.54
CA ILE A 46 -1.94 -27.31 -3.40
C ILE A 46 -3.21 -28.19 -3.38
N ILE A 47 -4.38 -27.55 -3.53
CA ILE A 47 -5.67 -28.24 -3.50
C ILE A 47 -5.76 -29.23 -4.66
N SER A 48 -5.46 -28.79 -5.88
CA SER A 48 -5.56 -29.64 -7.09
C SER A 48 -4.63 -30.84 -7.02
N ILE A 49 -3.38 -30.63 -6.63
CA ILE A 49 -2.42 -31.74 -6.49
C ILE A 49 -2.82 -32.67 -5.35
N SER A 50 -3.26 -32.12 -4.19
CA SER A 50 -3.74 -32.93 -3.08
C SER A 50 -4.95 -33.78 -3.47
N GLN A 51 -5.84 -33.26 -4.29
CA GLN A 51 -7.00 -34.00 -4.78
C GLN A 51 -6.60 -35.18 -5.65
N LEU A 52 -5.65 -34.99 -6.60
CA LEU A 52 -5.13 -36.07 -7.44
C LEU A 52 -4.45 -37.19 -6.63
N TYR A 53 -3.79 -36.85 -5.51
CA TYR A 53 -3.21 -37.87 -4.61
C TYR A 53 -4.30 -38.55 -3.77
N ASN A 54 -5.30 -37.83 -3.29
CA ASN A 54 -6.40 -38.39 -2.50
C ASN A 54 -7.32 -39.33 -3.30
N SER A 55 -7.52 -39.05 -4.60
CA SER A 55 -8.26 -39.92 -5.52
C SER A 55 -7.41 -41.08 -6.04
N SER A 56 -6.14 -41.22 -5.62
CA SER A 56 -5.17 -42.19 -6.10
C SER A 56 -4.78 -42.05 -7.60
N GLU A 57 -5.32 -41.06 -8.29
CA GLU A 57 -4.99 -40.79 -9.72
C GLU A 57 -3.52 -40.46 -9.89
N ALA A 58 -2.93 -39.63 -9.01
CA ALA A 58 -1.51 -39.32 -9.06
C ALA A 58 -0.62 -40.54 -8.87
N VAL A 59 -1.08 -41.54 -8.09
CA VAL A 59 -0.34 -42.82 -7.90
C VAL A 59 -0.33 -43.63 -9.21
N VAL A 60 -1.48 -43.72 -9.87
CA VAL A 60 -1.58 -44.37 -11.20
C VAL A 60 -0.74 -43.63 -12.23
N MET A 61 -0.80 -42.31 -12.28
CA MET A 61 0.02 -41.48 -13.16
C MET A 61 1.52 -41.71 -12.92
N ASN A 62 1.96 -41.79 -11.66
CA ASN A 62 3.35 -42.07 -11.31
C ASN A 62 3.80 -43.44 -11.80
N SER A 63 2.92 -44.47 -11.77
CA SER A 63 3.27 -45.84 -12.23
C SER A 63 3.53 -45.95 -13.74
N ILE A 64 2.94 -45.00 -14.51
CA ILE A 64 3.18 -44.91 -15.98
C ILE A 64 4.24 -43.82 -16.32
N GLY A 65 5.02 -43.36 -15.33
CA GLY A 65 6.13 -42.43 -15.52
C GLY A 65 5.79 -40.93 -15.44
N PHE A 66 4.53 -40.58 -15.12
CA PHE A 66 4.11 -39.18 -14.87
C PHE A 66 4.51 -38.75 -13.44
N GLY A 67 5.78 -38.33 -13.28
CA GLY A 67 6.31 -37.86 -12.00
C GLY A 67 6.17 -36.36 -11.80
N GLU A 68 6.85 -35.83 -10.79
CA GLU A 68 6.80 -34.42 -10.40
C GLU A 68 7.14 -33.45 -11.54
N LYS A 69 8.07 -33.79 -12.42
CA LYS A 69 8.40 -32.98 -13.62
C LYS A 69 7.21 -32.84 -14.56
N SER A 70 6.42 -33.92 -14.71
CA SER A 70 5.25 -33.90 -15.58
C SER A 70 4.16 -32.99 -15.04
N PHE A 71 3.95 -32.96 -13.71
CA PHE A 71 3.02 -32.00 -13.08
C PHE A 71 3.48 -30.55 -13.25
N ILE A 72 4.79 -30.27 -13.07
CA ILE A 72 5.37 -28.95 -13.32
C ILE A 72 5.12 -28.53 -14.78
N ASN A 73 5.38 -29.40 -15.73
CA ASN A 73 5.19 -29.12 -17.17
C ASN A 73 3.71 -28.89 -17.52
N ALA A 74 2.79 -29.63 -16.89
CA ALA A 74 1.35 -29.48 -17.12
C ALA A 74 0.84 -28.14 -16.60
N ILE A 75 1.33 -27.65 -15.45
CA ILE A 75 0.91 -26.40 -14.83
C ILE A 75 1.67 -25.19 -15.38
N LYS A 76 2.81 -25.40 -16.03
CA LYS A 76 3.69 -24.34 -16.56
C LYS A 76 2.97 -23.24 -17.35
N PRO A 77 2.01 -23.53 -18.27
CA PRO A 77 1.29 -22.46 -18.97
C PRO A 77 0.51 -21.54 -18.02
N VAL A 78 -0.15 -22.11 -17.01
CA VAL A 78 -0.91 -21.36 -16.00
C VAL A 78 0.05 -20.49 -15.17
N ILE A 79 1.20 -21.03 -14.78
CA ILE A 79 2.23 -20.28 -14.02
C ILE A 79 2.73 -19.09 -14.86
N ILE A 80 3.02 -19.30 -16.15
CA ILE A 80 3.53 -18.24 -17.04
C ILE A 80 2.47 -17.15 -17.23
N ILE A 81 1.22 -17.52 -17.50
CA ILE A 81 0.13 -16.55 -17.65
C ILE A 81 -0.05 -15.74 -16.35
N SER A 82 -0.09 -16.42 -15.20
CA SER A 82 -0.25 -15.74 -13.90
C SER A 82 0.94 -14.85 -13.57
N PHE A 83 2.17 -15.29 -13.91
CA PHE A 83 3.37 -14.46 -13.78
C PHE A 83 3.25 -13.17 -14.60
N LEU A 84 2.83 -13.27 -15.87
CA LEU A 84 2.66 -12.10 -16.74
C LEU A 84 1.56 -11.16 -16.22
N VAL A 85 0.43 -11.73 -15.80
CA VAL A 85 -0.67 -10.93 -15.21
C VAL A 85 -0.20 -10.19 -13.97
N VAL A 86 0.44 -10.87 -13.02
CA VAL A 86 0.94 -10.23 -11.81
C VAL A 86 2.07 -9.24 -12.10
N ALA A 87 2.91 -9.50 -13.10
CA ALA A 87 3.94 -8.55 -13.54
C ALA A 87 3.31 -7.26 -14.08
N ILE A 88 2.29 -7.35 -14.94
CA ILE A 88 1.57 -6.19 -15.46
C ILE A 88 0.89 -5.41 -14.31
N LEU A 89 0.23 -6.13 -13.41
CA LEU A 89 -0.42 -5.53 -12.24
C LEU A 89 0.60 -4.78 -11.35
N SER A 90 1.67 -5.46 -10.94
CA SER A 90 2.63 -4.93 -9.97
C SER A 90 3.51 -3.82 -10.54
N LEU A 91 3.95 -3.95 -11.82
CA LEU A 91 4.89 -3.01 -12.43
C LEU A 91 4.19 -1.80 -13.07
N TYR A 92 2.93 -1.93 -13.45
CA TYR A 92 2.22 -0.89 -14.19
C TYR A 92 0.91 -0.45 -13.52
N LEU A 93 -0.02 -1.39 -13.29
CA LEU A 93 -1.38 -1.02 -12.91
C LEU A 93 -1.49 -0.53 -11.45
N VAL A 94 -0.75 -1.14 -10.52
CA VAL A 94 -0.73 -0.72 -9.12
C VAL A 94 -0.10 0.67 -8.93
N PRO A 95 1.08 1.01 -9.50
CA PRO A 95 1.61 2.36 -9.39
C PRO A 95 0.71 3.41 -10.05
N TRP A 96 0.10 3.09 -11.20
CA TRP A 96 -0.88 3.97 -11.84
C TRP A 96 -2.09 4.21 -10.92
N ALA A 97 -2.63 3.16 -10.30
CA ALA A 97 -3.76 3.30 -9.39
C ALA A 97 -3.41 4.14 -8.15
N LYS A 98 -2.20 3.99 -7.60
CA LYS A 98 -1.73 4.83 -6.49
C LYS A 98 -1.62 6.30 -6.88
N GLN A 99 -1.11 6.58 -8.08
CA GLN A 99 -1.04 7.95 -8.60
C GLN A 99 -2.44 8.55 -8.78
N GLN A 100 -3.40 7.79 -9.37
CA GLN A 100 -4.77 8.26 -9.52
C GLN A 100 -5.46 8.48 -8.17
N LYS A 101 -5.16 7.61 -7.19
CA LYS A 101 -5.65 7.77 -5.82
C LYS A 101 -5.14 9.06 -5.19
N SER A 102 -3.84 9.35 -5.29
CA SER A 102 -3.24 10.58 -4.76
C SER A 102 -3.87 11.83 -5.39
N ILE A 103 -4.06 11.83 -6.72
CA ILE A 103 -4.73 12.93 -7.41
C ILE A 103 -6.16 13.11 -6.90
N ALA A 104 -6.92 12.02 -6.77
CA ALA A 104 -8.30 12.08 -6.29
C ALA A 104 -8.38 12.50 -4.80
N GLU A 105 -7.42 12.08 -3.97
CA GLU A 105 -7.31 12.55 -2.57
C GLU A 105 -7.01 14.04 -2.51
N ASP A 106 -6.06 14.53 -3.31
CA ASP A 106 -5.74 15.96 -3.39
C ASP A 106 -6.95 16.79 -3.86
N GLU A 107 -7.68 16.31 -4.87
CA GLU A 107 -8.92 16.96 -5.33
C GLU A 107 -10.00 16.95 -4.25
N THR A 108 -10.16 15.84 -3.53
CA THR A 108 -11.17 15.71 -2.47
C THR A 108 -10.82 16.55 -1.25
N VAL A 109 -9.56 16.59 -0.82
CA VAL A 109 -9.10 17.42 0.29
C VAL A 109 -9.25 18.90 -0.07
N ASN A 110 -8.82 19.32 -1.24
CA ASN A 110 -8.96 20.69 -1.71
C ASN A 110 -10.44 21.12 -1.86
N ALA A 111 -11.32 20.17 -2.23
CA ALA A 111 -12.75 20.42 -2.31
C ALA A 111 -13.43 20.38 -0.93
N SER A 112 -13.00 19.49 -0.03
CA SER A 112 -13.73 19.19 1.21
C SER A 112 -13.39 20.11 2.38
N GLU A 113 -12.14 20.59 2.53
CA GLU A 113 -11.78 21.38 3.70
C GLU A 113 -12.61 22.69 3.83
N PHE A 114 -13.21 23.17 2.73
CA PHE A 114 -14.03 24.39 2.77
C PHE A 114 -15.29 24.36 1.88
N SER A 115 -15.63 23.25 1.20
CA SER A 115 -16.89 23.16 0.45
C SER A 115 -18.10 22.85 1.35
N PHE A 116 -17.87 22.52 2.61
CA PHE A 116 -18.91 22.13 3.57
C PHE A 116 -19.03 23.09 4.75
N ILE A 117 -18.66 24.37 4.57
CA ILE A 117 -19.02 25.39 5.56
C ILE A 117 -20.54 25.43 5.58
N THR A 118 -21.10 24.81 6.62
CA THR A 118 -22.53 24.82 6.84
C THR A 118 -22.91 26.13 7.50
N GLU A 119 -23.79 26.88 6.86
CA GLU A 119 -24.34 28.13 7.38
C GLU A 119 -24.82 28.00 8.82
N GLY A 120 -24.42 28.93 9.67
CA GLY A 120 -24.86 29.00 11.06
C GLY A 120 -24.28 27.91 11.98
N ARG A 121 -23.24 27.19 11.58
CA ARG A 121 -22.57 26.17 12.41
C ARG A 121 -21.08 26.46 12.59
N PHE A 122 -20.56 26.08 13.75
CA PHE A 122 -19.13 26.05 14.00
C PHE A 122 -18.55 24.79 13.43
N GLU A 123 -17.59 24.91 12.49
CA GLU A 123 -16.82 23.82 11.94
C GLU A 123 -15.42 23.83 12.56
N ILE A 124 -14.92 22.63 12.87
CA ILE A 124 -13.64 22.44 13.54
C ILE A 124 -12.66 21.78 12.56
N PHE A 125 -11.52 22.43 12.35
CA PHE A 125 -10.47 21.98 11.43
C PHE A 125 -9.17 21.70 12.19
N LYS A 126 -8.28 20.90 11.61
CA LYS A 126 -6.94 20.56 12.13
C LYS A 126 -6.99 20.08 13.59
N ASP A 127 -7.78 19.04 13.87
CA ASP A 127 -7.89 18.43 15.21
C ASP A 127 -8.27 19.38 16.36
N GLY A 128 -8.91 20.51 16.03
CA GLY A 128 -9.35 21.50 17.02
C GLY A 128 -8.54 22.80 17.04
N ASP A 129 -7.48 22.90 16.25
CA ASP A 129 -6.63 24.10 16.22
C ASP A 129 -7.30 25.29 15.51
N ILE A 130 -8.27 25.01 14.62
CA ILE A 130 -9.01 26.06 13.90
C ILE A 130 -10.51 25.82 14.05
N VAL A 131 -11.23 26.84 14.46
CA VAL A 131 -12.70 26.88 14.51
C VAL A 131 -13.17 27.95 13.56
N PHE A 132 -14.04 27.60 12.65
CA PHE A 132 -14.61 28.51 11.64
C PHE A 132 -16.13 28.60 11.81
N TYR A 133 -16.68 29.78 11.59
CA TYR A 133 -18.13 30.05 11.56
C TYR A 133 -18.42 31.09 10.48
N ALA A 134 -19.49 30.87 9.72
CA ALA A 134 -20.10 31.84 8.83
C ALA A 134 -21.63 31.85 9.06
N SER A 135 -22.25 33.02 9.08
CA SER A 135 -23.71 33.11 9.30
C SER A 135 -24.49 32.75 8.04
N GLU A 136 -24.01 33.18 6.88
CA GLU A 136 -24.66 32.99 5.60
C GLU A 136 -23.61 32.68 4.52
N SER A 137 -23.93 31.82 3.58
CA SER A 137 -23.08 31.45 2.44
C SER A 137 -23.89 31.57 1.15
N ILE A 138 -23.50 32.47 0.29
CA ILE A 138 -24.16 32.70 -1.01
C ILE A 138 -23.28 32.03 -2.06
N SER A 139 -23.69 30.83 -2.52
CA SER A 139 -23.07 30.18 -3.66
C SER A 139 -23.54 30.86 -4.95
N THR A 140 -22.62 31.54 -5.64
CA THR A 140 -22.84 31.99 -7.00
C THR A 140 -22.69 30.80 -7.96
N ASP A 141 -23.40 30.78 -9.10
CA ASP A 141 -23.44 29.68 -10.11
C ASP A 141 -22.07 29.20 -10.66
N SER A 142 -20.98 29.83 -10.24
CA SER A 142 -19.61 29.38 -10.53
C SER A 142 -19.01 28.73 -9.26
N VAL A 143 -18.63 27.46 -9.34
CA VAL A 143 -18.03 26.64 -8.28
C VAL A 143 -16.74 27.23 -7.69
N GLU A 144 -16.20 28.32 -8.26
CA GLU A 144 -14.91 28.91 -7.92
C GLU A 144 -14.97 30.06 -6.92
N GLU A 145 -16.14 30.72 -6.71
CA GLU A 145 -16.26 31.85 -5.80
C GLU A 145 -17.46 31.65 -4.85
N GLN A 146 -17.19 31.47 -3.58
CA GLN A 146 -18.20 31.37 -2.53
C GLN A 146 -18.08 32.62 -1.63
N ASN A 147 -19.15 33.41 -1.59
CA ASN A 147 -19.25 34.58 -0.72
C ASN A 147 -19.89 34.17 0.60
N MET A 148 -19.28 34.60 1.71
CA MET A 148 -19.73 34.29 3.06
C MET A 148 -19.84 35.60 3.85
N GLU A 149 -20.81 35.67 4.79
CA GLU A 149 -21.04 36.84 5.66
C GLU A 149 -20.86 36.48 7.13
N GLU A 150 -20.51 37.49 7.94
CA GLU A 150 -20.33 37.39 9.39
C GLU A 150 -19.38 36.26 9.80
N ILE A 151 -18.12 36.39 9.43
CA ILE A 151 -17.08 35.37 9.63
C ILE A 151 -16.49 35.49 11.04
N PHE A 152 -16.39 34.37 11.71
CA PHE A 152 -15.60 34.19 12.93
C PHE A 152 -14.58 33.05 12.69
N ILE A 153 -13.30 33.33 12.93
CA ILE A 153 -12.24 32.36 12.91
C ILE A 153 -11.49 32.41 14.23
N TYR A 154 -11.34 31.24 14.86
CA TYR A 154 -10.43 31.06 15.98
C TYR A 154 -9.32 30.11 15.50
N ALA A 155 -8.06 30.47 15.72
CA ALA A 155 -6.92 29.65 15.43
C ALA A 155 -5.93 29.68 16.59
N LEU A 156 -5.26 28.54 16.83
CA LEU A 156 -4.18 28.42 17.79
C LEU A 156 -2.85 28.36 17.07
N ASN A 157 -1.96 29.31 17.27
CA ASN A 157 -0.64 29.33 16.71
C ASN A 157 0.41 29.28 17.84
N GLU A 158 1.15 28.16 17.97
CA GLU A 158 2.17 27.97 19.02
C GLU A 158 1.70 28.42 20.43
N ASP A 159 0.52 27.94 20.86
CA ASP A 159 -0.16 28.34 22.12
C ASP A 159 -0.66 29.79 22.17
N THR A 160 -0.56 30.56 21.10
CA THR A 160 -1.12 31.94 21.06
C THR A 160 -2.46 31.92 20.30
N PRO A 161 -3.56 32.27 20.93
CA PRO A 161 -4.87 32.35 20.29
C PRO A 161 -4.94 33.53 19.33
N ILE A 162 -5.48 33.27 18.14
CA ILE A 162 -5.80 34.27 17.12
C ILE A 162 -7.31 34.23 16.90
N ILE A 163 -7.95 35.37 16.97
CA ILE A 163 -9.38 35.53 16.66
C ILE A 163 -9.48 36.51 15.49
N VAL A 164 -10.17 36.13 14.45
CA VAL A 164 -10.47 37.00 13.31
C VAL A 164 -11.97 37.12 13.17
N LEU A 165 -12.44 38.37 13.08
CA LEU A 165 -13.82 38.73 12.78
C LEU A 165 -13.80 39.48 11.45
N ALA A 166 -14.68 39.14 10.51
CA ALA A 166 -14.82 39.85 9.26
C ALA A 166 -16.28 39.91 8.82
N ASN A 167 -16.67 40.98 8.12
CA ASN A 167 -18.02 41.13 7.63
C ASN A 167 -18.30 40.26 6.43
N GLU A 168 -17.32 40.12 5.53
CA GLU A 168 -17.41 39.32 4.31
C GLU A 168 -16.16 38.44 4.13
N ALA A 169 -16.32 37.28 3.49
CA ALA A 169 -15.22 36.48 3.03
C ALA A 169 -15.50 35.95 1.62
N ILE A 170 -14.47 35.95 0.79
CA ILE A 170 -14.48 35.37 -0.58
C ILE A 170 -13.45 34.29 -0.63
N LYS A 171 -13.87 33.06 -0.94
CA LYS A 171 -12.97 31.94 -1.24
C LYS A 171 -12.49 32.04 -2.67
N TYR A 172 -11.19 31.97 -2.91
CA TYR A 172 -10.62 31.90 -4.24
C TYR A 172 -9.38 30.99 -4.28
N THR A 173 -9.11 30.44 -5.46
CA THR A 173 -7.90 29.64 -5.69
C THR A 173 -6.95 30.42 -6.57
N ASP A 174 -5.75 30.68 -6.10
CA ASP A 174 -4.72 31.37 -6.90
C ASP A 174 -4.21 30.46 -8.01
N SER A 175 -4.27 30.93 -9.25
CA SER A 175 -3.85 30.21 -10.46
C SER A 175 -2.35 29.88 -10.48
N ILE A 176 -1.52 30.65 -9.77
CA ILE A 176 -0.06 30.53 -9.77
C ILE A 176 0.40 29.59 -8.67
N THR A 177 -0.02 29.84 -7.42
CA THR A 177 0.39 29.07 -6.26
C THR A 177 -0.42 27.78 -6.08
N LYS A 178 -1.59 27.69 -6.76
CA LYS A 178 -2.59 26.61 -6.54
C LYS A 178 -3.06 26.50 -5.08
N GLY A 179 -2.74 27.48 -4.27
CA GLY A 179 -3.25 27.61 -2.90
C GLY A 179 -4.69 28.11 -2.89
N THR A 180 -5.46 27.65 -1.93
CA THR A 180 -6.81 28.18 -1.67
C THR A 180 -6.72 29.21 -0.56
N TYR A 181 -7.25 30.38 -0.85
CA TYR A 181 -7.24 31.56 0.05
C TYR A 181 -8.65 31.98 0.40
N LEU A 182 -8.80 32.50 1.61
CA LEU A 182 -9.98 33.19 2.05
C LEU A 182 -9.65 34.67 2.18
N GLN A 183 -10.17 35.47 1.27
CA GLN A 183 -10.06 36.91 1.33
C GLN A 183 -11.15 37.45 2.28
N LEU A 184 -10.74 37.87 3.45
CA LEU A 184 -11.59 38.48 4.47
C LEU A 184 -11.65 39.99 4.19
N LYS A 185 -12.85 40.59 4.32
CA LYS A 185 -13.06 42.02 4.13
C LYS A 185 -13.68 42.67 5.36
N ASP A 186 -13.29 43.91 5.62
CA ASP A 186 -13.79 44.74 6.67
C ASP A 186 -13.79 44.03 8.03
N GLY A 187 -12.60 43.76 8.59
CA GLY A 187 -12.47 42.92 9.76
C GLY A 187 -11.40 43.36 10.75
N VAL A 188 -11.37 42.63 11.86
CA VAL A 188 -10.42 42.84 12.96
C VAL A 188 -9.77 41.48 13.33
N ARG A 189 -8.47 41.49 13.46
CA ARG A 189 -7.68 40.34 13.96
C ARG A 189 -7.14 40.65 15.35
N TYR A 190 -7.45 39.79 16.30
CA TYR A 190 -6.93 39.80 17.65
C TYR A 190 -5.92 38.68 17.81
N GLU A 191 -4.73 38.97 18.31
CA GLU A 191 -3.66 37.97 18.55
C GLU A 191 -3.13 38.15 19.96
N GLY A 192 -3.19 37.13 20.79
CA GLY A 192 -2.75 37.11 22.18
C GLY A 192 -3.82 36.67 23.15
N LEU A 193 -3.41 36.48 24.41
CA LEU A 193 -4.37 36.14 25.49
C LEU A 193 -5.18 37.33 25.94
N PRO A 194 -6.48 37.18 26.25
CA PRO A 194 -7.31 38.23 26.77
C PRO A 194 -6.73 38.83 28.08
N GLY A 195 -6.45 40.11 28.05
CA GLY A 195 -5.86 40.82 29.21
C GLY A 195 -4.34 40.89 29.22
N ASP A 196 -3.67 40.34 28.25
CA ASP A 196 -2.22 40.50 28.08
C ASP A 196 -1.89 41.87 27.50
N LYS A 197 -0.84 42.52 28.06
CA LYS A 197 -0.38 43.84 27.59
C LYS A 197 0.26 43.78 26.19
N ASN A 198 0.58 42.63 25.71
CA ASN A 198 1.22 42.41 24.43
C ASN A 198 0.22 41.86 23.35
N ALA A 199 -1.07 41.97 23.60
CA ALA A 199 -2.06 41.59 22.58
C ALA A 199 -1.99 42.56 21.39
N ASN A 200 -1.92 42.01 20.19
CA ASN A 200 -1.94 42.77 18.94
C ASN A 200 -3.37 42.80 18.40
N ILE A 201 -3.80 44.00 17.99
CA ILE A 201 -5.08 44.23 17.32
C ILE A 201 -4.76 44.81 15.96
N LEU A 202 -5.25 44.17 14.88
CA LEU A 202 -5.08 44.62 13.50
C LEU A 202 -6.47 44.84 12.90
N ASP A 203 -6.80 46.06 12.58
CA ASP A 203 -7.94 46.40 11.73
C ASP A 203 -7.51 46.32 10.27
N PHE A 204 -8.30 45.67 9.42
CA PHE A 204 -7.99 45.51 8.00
C PHE A 204 -9.21 45.73 7.11
N ASP A 205 -8.99 46.33 5.95
CA ASP A 205 -9.98 46.47 4.89
C ASP A 205 -10.01 45.14 4.04
N SER A 206 -8.85 44.46 3.89
CA SER A 206 -8.72 43.19 3.24
C SER A 206 -7.58 42.39 3.87
N TYR A 207 -7.82 41.10 4.15
CA TYR A 207 -6.84 40.17 4.71
C TYR A 207 -6.96 38.81 4.06
N ASP A 208 -5.91 38.36 3.40
CA ASP A 208 -5.88 37.04 2.76
C ASP A 208 -5.35 36.00 3.75
N LEU A 209 -6.19 35.04 4.08
CA LEU A 209 -5.83 33.88 4.89
C LEU A 209 -5.60 32.67 3.97
N GLU A 210 -4.40 32.14 3.94
CA GLU A 210 -4.12 30.90 3.25
C GLU A 210 -4.72 29.73 4.04
N ILE A 211 -5.67 29.02 3.41
CA ILE A 211 -6.38 27.91 4.02
C ILE A 211 -5.72 26.60 3.68
N VAL A 212 -5.37 26.43 2.40
CA VAL A 212 -4.68 25.25 1.86
C VAL A 212 -3.48 25.74 1.08
N SER A 213 -2.27 25.45 1.56
CA SER A 213 -1.06 25.75 0.82
C SER A 213 -0.99 24.87 -0.42
N GLY A 214 -0.84 25.44 -1.59
CA GLY A 214 -0.59 24.69 -2.82
C GLY A 214 0.66 23.79 -2.77
N GLU A 215 1.52 24.01 -1.76
CA GLU A 215 2.71 23.18 -1.48
C GLU A 215 2.47 22.07 -0.44
N VAL A 216 1.41 22.12 0.37
CA VAL A 216 1.18 21.13 1.46
C VAL A 216 0.73 19.77 0.94
N SER A 217 0.20 19.69 -0.27
CA SER A 217 -0.03 18.39 -0.93
C SER A 217 1.24 17.55 -1.14
N LYS A 218 2.44 18.12 -0.94
CA LYS A 218 3.73 17.39 -1.03
C LYS A 218 4.28 16.86 0.28
N SER A 219 3.59 17.09 1.38
CA SER A 219 3.98 16.55 2.70
C SER A 219 3.49 15.12 2.95
N SER A 220 2.87 14.46 1.98
CA SER A 220 2.81 13.01 1.99
C SER A 220 4.24 12.50 2.10
N SER A 221 4.51 11.70 3.11
CA SER A 221 5.83 11.15 3.44
C SER A 221 6.60 10.78 2.17
N VAL A 222 7.90 11.06 2.10
CA VAL A 222 8.79 10.74 0.97
C VAL A 222 8.52 9.34 0.39
N GLY A 223 8.04 8.40 1.23
CA GLY A 223 7.65 7.05 0.86
C GLY A 223 6.37 6.94 0.03
N SER A 224 5.38 7.83 0.15
CA SER A 224 4.15 7.75 -0.66
C SER A 224 4.40 8.20 -2.09
N ASN A 225 5.12 9.30 -2.29
CA ASN A 225 5.51 9.78 -3.62
C ASN A 225 6.30 8.75 -4.44
N ILE A 226 7.15 7.93 -3.78
CA ILE A 226 7.93 6.89 -4.46
C ILE A 226 7.05 5.73 -4.93
N GLN A 227 6.01 5.39 -4.17
CA GLN A 227 5.09 4.31 -4.55
C GLN A 227 4.19 4.66 -5.75
N GLU A 228 4.03 5.93 -6.06
CA GLU A 228 3.27 6.46 -7.19
C GLU A 228 4.11 6.57 -8.46
N LYS A 229 5.45 6.65 -8.34
CA LYS A 229 6.36 6.76 -9.49
C LYS A 229 6.20 5.59 -10.44
N ASN A 230 6.28 5.89 -11.74
CA ASN A 230 6.36 4.84 -12.75
C ASN A 230 7.58 3.94 -12.53
N THR A 231 7.45 2.66 -12.84
CA THR A 231 8.54 1.69 -12.63
C THR A 231 9.81 2.04 -13.42
N ILE A 232 9.68 2.67 -14.60
CA ILE A 232 10.81 3.12 -15.42
C ILE A 232 11.59 4.24 -14.70
N ASP A 233 10.89 5.13 -14.01
CA ASP A 233 11.50 6.24 -13.28
C ASP A 233 12.20 5.74 -12.02
N LEU A 234 11.64 4.71 -11.37
CA LEU A 234 12.31 4.04 -10.24
C LEU A 234 13.64 3.38 -10.62
N ILE A 235 13.76 2.84 -11.85
CA ILE A 235 15.01 2.22 -12.31
C ILE A 235 16.13 3.26 -12.46
N LYS A 236 15.79 4.51 -12.78
CA LYS A 236 16.74 5.60 -12.95
C LYS A 236 17.10 6.29 -11.64
N ASP A 237 16.28 6.09 -10.63
CA ASP A 237 16.42 6.72 -9.33
C ASP A 237 17.40 5.91 -8.46
N SER A 238 18.42 6.58 -7.92
CA SER A 238 19.43 5.97 -7.06
C SER A 238 19.03 5.98 -5.57
N ASP A 239 17.83 6.48 -5.24
CA ASP A 239 17.35 6.55 -3.87
C ASP A 239 17.10 5.15 -3.27
N VAL A 240 17.35 5.03 -1.98
CA VAL A 240 17.17 3.78 -1.22
C VAL A 240 15.70 3.35 -1.22
N PHE A 241 14.78 4.31 -1.07
CA PHE A 241 13.34 4.06 -1.12
C PHE A 241 12.88 3.59 -2.52
N ALA A 242 13.43 4.19 -3.59
CA ALA A 242 13.15 3.78 -4.96
C ALA A 242 13.62 2.34 -5.22
N ASN A 243 14.80 1.98 -4.73
CA ASN A 243 15.31 0.60 -4.80
C ASN A 243 14.43 -0.40 -4.03
N ALA A 244 13.99 -0.04 -2.82
CA ALA A 244 13.11 -0.88 -2.02
C ALA A 244 11.76 -1.13 -2.73
N GLU A 245 11.16 -0.08 -3.28
CA GLU A 245 9.91 -0.19 -4.02
C GLU A 245 10.06 -0.99 -5.32
N LEU A 246 11.16 -0.79 -6.07
CA LEU A 246 11.44 -1.57 -7.28
C LEU A 246 11.58 -3.06 -6.98
N GLN A 247 12.34 -3.42 -5.92
CA GLN A 247 12.47 -4.81 -5.48
C GLN A 247 11.12 -5.38 -5.05
N TRP A 248 10.30 -4.61 -4.34
CA TRP A 248 8.96 -5.02 -3.96
C TRP A 248 8.10 -5.37 -5.17
N ARG A 249 8.08 -4.49 -6.19
CA ARG A 249 7.31 -4.72 -7.42
C ARG A 249 7.78 -5.95 -8.19
N LEU A 250 9.09 -6.19 -8.27
CA LEU A 250 9.67 -7.36 -8.93
C LEU A 250 9.45 -8.65 -8.12
N SER A 251 9.40 -8.54 -6.79
CA SER A 251 9.17 -9.68 -5.90
C SER A 251 7.80 -10.33 -6.10
N GLN A 252 6.77 -9.55 -6.47
CA GLN A 252 5.42 -10.06 -6.66
C GLN A 252 5.34 -11.13 -7.78
N PRO A 253 5.75 -10.87 -9.02
CA PRO A 253 5.72 -11.89 -10.06
C PRO A 253 6.70 -13.06 -9.77
N LEU A 254 7.87 -12.81 -9.18
CA LEU A 254 8.80 -13.84 -8.79
C LEU A 254 8.21 -14.81 -7.76
N SER A 255 7.38 -14.30 -6.85
CA SER A 255 6.66 -15.11 -5.88
C SER A 255 5.78 -16.17 -6.53
N ILE A 256 5.16 -15.87 -7.67
CA ILE A 256 4.36 -16.85 -8.45
C ILE A 256 5.22 -18.05 -8.83
N LEU A 257 6.43 -17.80 -9.36
CA LEU A 257 7.30 -18.89 -9.85
C LEU A 257 7.73 -19.80 -8.69
N ILE A 258 8.16 -19.21 -7.58
CA ILE A 258 8.68 -19.95 -6.42
C ILE A 258 7.54 -20.71 -5.72
N LEU A 259 6.46 -20.02 -5.39
CA LEU A 259 5.36 -20.61 -4.62
C LEU A 259 4.58 -21.65 -5.44
N SER A 260 4.43 -21.48 -6.75
CA SER A 260 3.78 -22.48 -7.59
C SER A 260 4.48 -23.84 -7.54
N VAL A 261 5.82 -23.84 -7.57
CA VAL A 261 6.59 -25.07 -7.45
C VAL A 261 6.48 -25.65 -6.03
N PHE A 262 6.55 -24.82 -5.00
CA PHE A 262 6.27 -25.25 -3.62
C PHE A 262 4.88 -25.86 -3.48
N GLY A 263 3.87 -25.29 -4.13
CA GLY A 263 2.50 -25.79 -4.13
C GLY A 263 2.38 -27.23 -4.65
N ILE A 264 3.14 -27.57 -5.71
CA ILE A 264 3.20 -28.95 -6.23
C ILE A 264 3.81 -29.91 -5.19
N PHE A 265 4.88 -29.50 -4.51
CA PHE A 265 5.52 -30.34 -3.49
C PHE A 265 4.66 -30.50 -2.24
N LEU A 266 4.02 -29.43 -1.78
CA LEU A 266 3.13 -29.45 -0.61
C LEU A 266 1.82 -30.19 -0.89
N GLY A 267 1.34 -30.14 -2.14
CA GLY A 267 0.12 -30.84 -2.55
C GLY A 267 0.26 -32.37 -2.50
N LYS A 268 1.48 -32.90 -2.50
CA LYS A 268 1.72 -34.35 -2.41
C LYS A 268 1.45 -34.85 -0.99
N THR A 269 0.25 -35.35 -0.78
CA THR A 269 -0.18 -35.95 0.51
C THR A 269 0.11 -37.44 0.55
N SER A 270 0.42 -37.97 1.74
CA SER A 270 0.26 -39.40 2.00
C SER A 270 -1.20 -39.69 2.36
N LEU A 271 -1.72 -40.84 1.95
CA LEU A 271 -3.10 -41.29 2.22
C LEU A 271 -3.48 -41.30 3.72
N ARG A 272 -2.50 -41.15 4.62
CA ARG A 272 -2.66 -41.17 6.09
C ARG A 272 -2.72 -39.78 6.74
N THR A 273 -2.34 -38.71 6.02
CA THR A 273 -2.38 -37.34 6.56
C THR A 273 -3.74 -36.70 6.29
N GLY A 274 -4.31 -36.03 7.28
CA GLY A 274 -5.62 -35.38 7.16
C GLY A 274 -5.69 -34.37 6.00
N LYS A 275 -6.84 -34.34 5.34
CA LYS A 275 -7.10 -33.60 4.08
C LYS A 275 -6.81 -32.08 4.08
N GLY A 276 -6.55 -31.46 5.25
CA GLY A 276 -6.37 -30.00 5.36
C GLY A 276 -4.98 -29.53 5.79
N ILE A 277 -4.12 -30.43 6.28
CA ILE A 277 -2.86 -30.03 6.92
C ILE A 277 -1.90 -29.34 5.94
N ASN A 278 -1.85 -29.80 4.69
CA ASN A 278 -0.98 -29.22 3.67
C ASN A 278 -1.42 -27.81 3.26
N LEU A 279 -2.71 -27.54 3.32
CA LEU A 279 -3.27 -26.21 3.09
C LEU A 279 -2.84 -25.24 4.19
N ILE A 280 -2.91 -25.70 5.46
CA ILE A 280 -2.49 -24.90 6.62
C ILE A 280 -0.98 -24.60 6.55
N ILE A 281 -0.17 -25.62 6.22
CA ILE A 281 1.29 -25.46 6.04
C ILE A 281 1.57 -24.49 4.88
N GLY A 282 0.86 -24.62 3.76
CA GLY A 282 0.98 -23.71 2.63
C GLY A 282 0.64 -22.28 2.99
N MET A 283 -0.47 -22.07 3.70
CA MET A 283 -0.87 -20.74 4.17
C MET A 283 0.17 -20.13 5.12
N ALA A 284 0.68 -20.92 6.06
CA ALA A 284 1.74 -20.49 6.97
C ALA A 284 3.03 -20.13 6.22
N LEU A 285 3.43 -20.94 5.25
CA LEU A 285 4.59 -20.66 4.38
C LEU A 285 4.41 -19.36 3.62
N PHE A 286 3.23 -19.16 3.01
CA PHE A 286 2.92 -17.92 2.29
C PHE A 286 2.98 -16.70 3.23
N MET A 287 2.39 -16.78 4.42
CA MET A 287 2.43 -15.70 5.40
C MET A 287 3.86 -15.37 5.82
N LEU A 288 4.65 -16.37 6.20
CA LEU A 288 6.05 -16.17 6.59
C LEU A 288 6.86 -15.53 5.46
N TYR A 289 6.70 -16.02 4.25
CA TYR A 289 7.39 -15.48 3.08
C TYR A 289 6.99 -14.02 2.80
N ASN A 290 5.69 -13.74 2.75
CA ASN A 290 5.21 -12.38 2.47
C ASN A 290 5.62 -11.39 3.57
N HIS A 291 5.52 -11.78 4.85
CA HIS A 291 5.96 -10.94 5.96
C HIS A 291 7.48 -10.70 5.94
N SER A 292 8.26 -11.72 5.56
CA SER A 292 9.71 -11.54 5.40
C SER A 292 10.05 -10.51 4.31
N LEU A 293 9.30 -10.49 3.20
CA LEU A 293 9.46 -9.48 2.14
C LEU A 293 9.10 -8.06 2.64
N ILE A 294 8.01 -7.94 3.41
CA ILE A 294 7.59 -6.66 4.01
C ILE A 294 8.66 -6.13 4.98
N ILE A 295 9.17 -7.00 5.86
CA ILE A 295 10.24 -6.66 6.81
C ILE A 295 11.51 -6.25 6.05
N ALA A 296 11.89 -6.99 5.00
CA ALA A 296 13.06 -6.64 4.19
C ALA A 296 12.89 -5.28 3.50
N LYS A 297 11.69 -4.99 2.97
CA LYS A 297 11.36 -3.68 2.38
C LYS A 297 11.60 -2.57 3.40
N SER A 298 10.96 -2.67 4.56
CA SER A 298 11.11 -1.69 5.64
C SER A 298 12.56 -1.56 6.12
N SER A 299 13.30 -2.67 6.23
CA SER A 299 14.72 -2.65 6.64
C SER A 299 15.63 -1.96 5.62
N ILE A 300 15.30 -2.04 4.31
CA ILE A 300 16.00 -1.27 3.26
C ILE A 300 15.67 0.21 3.42
N GLU A 301 14.39 0.56 3.56
CA GLU A 301 13.92 1.95 3.69
C GLU A 301 14.55 2.67 4.87
N VAL A 302 14.75 1.98 6.00
CA VAL A 302 15.41 2.53 7.21
C VAL A 302 16.95 2.46 7.13
N GLY A 303 17.51 1.88 6.05
CA GLY A 303 18.96 1.77 5.86
C GLY A 303 19.64 0.67 6.66
N GLN A 304 18.90 -0.22 7.32
CA GLN A 304 19.44 -1.34 8.08
C GLN A 304 19.91 -2.50 7.20
N LEU A 305 19.34 -2.62 6.00
CA LEU A 305 19.66 -3.67 5.05
C LEU A 305 20.12 -3.06 3.72
N SER A 306 21.28 -3.54 3.21
CA SER A 306 21.76 -3.10 1.89
C SER A 306 20.78 -3.48 0.78
N PRO A 307 20.45 -2.58 -0.17
CA PRO A 307 19.61 -2.89 -1.32
C PRO A 307 20.11 -4.05 -2.18
N LEU A 308 21.42 -4.31 -2.22
CA LEU A 308 22.00 -5.44 -2.99
C LEU A 308 21.56 -6.80 -2.44
N ILE A 309 21.44 -6.93 -1.13
CA ILE A 309 20.99 -8.16 -0.47
C ILE A 309 19.46 -8.18 -0.43
N GLY A 310 18.86 -7.16 0.15
CA GLY A 310 17.46 -6.83 0.14
C GLY A 310 16.49 -8.02 0.16
N MET A 311 15.45 -7.91 -0.65
CA MET A 311 14.46 -8.98 -0.81
C MET A 311 14.99 -10.18 -1.60
N TRP A 312 16.08 -10.00 -2.36
CA TRP A 312 16.70 -11.09 -3.14
C TRP A 312 17.16 -12.24 -2.26
N ALA A 313 17.68 -11.95 -1.05
CA ALA A 313 18.11 -12.99 -0.10
C ALA A 313 16.96 -13.93 0.28
N ILE A 314 15.75 -13.39 0.45
CA ILE A 314 14.55 -14.18 0.79
C ILE A 314 14.16 -15.10 -0.37
N HIS A 315 14.17 -14.59 -1.60
CA HIS A 315 13.92 -15.41 -2.79
C HIS A 315 14.94 -16.52 -2.94
N MET A 316 16.24 -16.20 -2.80
CA MET A 316 17.32 -17.17 -2.90
C MET A 316 17.26 -18.20 -1.78
N PHE A 317 16.90 -17.82 -0.57
CA PHE A 317 16.72 -18.72 0.56
C PHE A 317 15.61 -19.74 0.27
N LEU A 318 14.43 -19.28 -0.15
CA LEU A 318 13.34 -20.18 -0.50
C LEU A 318 13.68 -21.06 -1.70
N LEU A 319 14.35 -20.53 -2.71
CA LEU A 319 14.78 -21.30 -3.87
C LEU A 319 15.78 -22.41 -3.46
N THR A 320 16.66 -22.10 -2.52
CA THR A 320 17.61 -23.09 -1.97
C THR A 320 16.87 -24.21 -1.22
N ILE A 321 15.88 -23.85 -0.38
CA ILE A 321 15.02 -24.84 0.28
C ILE A 321 14.30 -25.71 -0.76
N LEU A 322 13.75 -25.10 -1.81
CA LEU A 322 13.05 -25.81 -2.88
C LEU A 322 13.97 -26.82 -3.59
N ILE A 323 15.17 -26.40 -3.96
CA ILE A 323 16.17 -27.25 -4.61
C ILE A 323 16.58 -28.39 -3.66
N PHE A 324 16.80 -28.11 -2.38
CA PHE A 324 17.13 -29.11 -1.37
C PHE A 324 16.02 -30.17 -1.25
N PHE A 325 14.75 -29.75 -1.12
CA PHE A 325 13.60 -30.65 -1.08
C PHE A 325 13.49 -31.50 -2.33
N TYR A 326 13.70 -30.89 -3.51
CA TYR A 326 13.67 -31.61 -4.79
C TYR A 326 14.75 -32.68 -4.86
N GLN A 327 16.00 -32.38 -4.50
CA GLN A 327 17.12 -33.34 -4.52
C GLN A 327 16.96 -34.42 -3.44
N PHE A 328 16.45 -34.06 -2.26
CA PHE A 328 16.17 -35.03 -1.19
C PHE A 328 15.15 -36.08 -1.64
N ARG A 329 14.08 -35.67 -2.31
CA ARG A 329 13.07 -36.60 -2.85
C ARG A 329 13.58 -37.46 -3.96
N GLN A 330 14.56 -37.03 -4.74
CA GLN A 330 15.20 -37.85 -5.78
C GLN A 330 16.23 -38.85 -5.21
N GLY A 331 16.43 -38.93 -3.92
CA GLY A 331 17.42 -39.80 -3.29
C GLY A 331 18.87 -39.34 -3.47
N LYS A 332 19.12 -38.25 -4.22
CA LYS A 332 20.47 -37.73 -4.49
C LYS A 332 21.20 -37.25 -3.26
N VAL A 333 20.48 -36.66 -2.32
CA VAL A 333 21.03 -36.18 -1.03
C VAL A 333 21.49 -37.40 -0.19
N GLY A 334 20.68 -38.47 -0.12
CA GLY A 334 21.05 -39.69 0.57
C GLY A 334 22.32 -40.33 -0.02
N TYR A 335 22.43 -40.37 -1.34
CA TYR A 335 23.63 -40.83 -2.05
C TYR A 335 24.85 -39.93 -1.72
N PHE A 336 24.70 -38.62 -1.72
CA PHE A 336 25.79 -37.68 -1.42
C PHE A 336 26.26 -37.80 0.02
N ILE A 337 25.36 -37.92 0.99
CA ILE A 337 25.66 -38.14 2.40
C ILE A 337 26.39 -39.50 2.59
N ALA A 338 25.91 -40.57 1.95
CA ALA A 338 26.54 -41.87 2.01
C ALA A 338 27.94 -41.86 1.37
N LYS A 339 28.15 -41.11 0.29
CA LYS A 339 29.46 -40.93 -0.35
C LYS A 339 30.44 -40.15 0.56
N ILE A 340 29.99 -39.07 1.23
CA ILE A 340 30.82 -38.35 2.19
C ILE A 340 31.18 -39.22 3.39
N ALA A 341 30.20 -39.96 3.93
CA ALA A 341 30.43 -40.86 5.05
C ALA A 341 31.43 -41.99 4.68
N SER A 342 31.34 -42.51 3.46
CA SER A 342 32.30 -43.50 2.95
C SER A 342 33.71 -42.93 2.75
N PHE A 343 33.83 -41.66 2.37
CA PHE A 343 35.12 -41.00 2.20
C PHE A 343 35.80 -40.82 3.58
N ASN A 344 35.04 -40.35 4.56
CA ASN A 344 35.51 -40.13 5.92
C ASN A 344 35.92 -41.42 6.67
N ASN A 345 35.26 -42.57 6.32
CA ASN A 345 35.64 -43.88 6.84
C ASN A 345 36.89 -44.47 6.16
N ARG A 346 37.21 -44.08 4.91
CA ARG A 346 38.45 -44.52 4.25
C ARG A 346 39.67 -43.83 4.80
N GLU A 347 39.57 -42.56 5.24
CA GLU A 347 40.69 -41.88 5.91
C GLU A 347 40.97 -42.45 7.29
N LYS A 348 39.96 -42.98 8.04
CA LYS A 348 40.16 -43.62 9.33
C LYS A 348 40.79 -45.02 9.29
N ILE A 349 40.82 -45.65 8.14
CA ILE A 349 41.39 -47.00 7.97
C ILE A 349 42.86 -46.94 7.52
N ASN A 350 43.33 -45.78 7.03
CA ASN A 350 44.69 -45.56 6.56
C ASN A 350 45.61 -44.82 7.58
N VAL A 351 45.17 -44.67 8.83
CA VAL A 351 45.95 -44.20 9.99
C VAL A 351 46.04 -45.36 10.97
#